data_ad405563b2d2ad77b0f75f0695ccf3de
#
_entry.id   ad405563b2d2ad77b0f75f0695ccf3de
#
_cell.length_a   1.000
_cell.length_b   1.000
_cell.length_c   1.000
_cell.angle_alpha   90.00
_cell.angle_beta   90.00
_cell.angle_gamma   90.00
#
_symmetry.space_group_name_H-M   'P 1'
#
loop_
_entity.id
_entity.type
_entity.pdbx_description
1 polymer ?
#
loop_
_entity_poly.entity_id
_entity_poly.type
_entity_poly.pdbx_seq_one_letter_code
_entity_poly.pdbx_strand_id
1 'polypeptide(L)'
;MTNQRRHPRIALSCKFKIWHDSIGEVVVTTRDISDGGLFLITGDVSIPPIGTVLQGQVQGMMADAPVVVMEVVRAEPGGIGLKFLSDTK
;
A
#
# COMPACT_ATOMS: atom_id res chain seq x y z
N MET A 1 -18.44 4.39 -23.55
CA MET A 1 -18.03 4.45 -23.25
C MET A 1 -17.02 4.20 -22.86
N THR A 2 -16.64 4.26 -22.73
CA THR A 2 -15.65 3.93 -22.46
C THR A 2 -14.94 4.62 -21.66
N ASN A 3 -14.31 4.40 -20.88
CA ASN A 3 -13.69 5.02 -20.08
C ASN A 3 -12.44 5.23 -20.44
N GLN A 4 -11.92 6.15 -20.36
CA GLN A 4 -10.72 6.43 -20.78
C GLN A 4 -9.79 6.72 -19.81
N ARG A 5 -9.83 6.25 -18.66
CA ARG A 5 -8.90 6.45 -17.67
C ARG A 5 -7.66 5.86 -18.02
N ARG A 6 -6.57 6.54 -17.98
CA ARG A 6 -5.33 6.00 -18.26
C ARG A 6 -4.83 5.27 -17.18
N HIS A 7 -5.05 5.53 -15.94
CA HIS A 7 -4.51 4.82 -14.81
C HIS A 7 -5.68 4.33 -14.04
N PRO A 8 -6.27 3.25 -14.43
CA PRO A 8 -7.45 2.78 -13.73
C PRO A 8 -7.15 2.49 -12.31
N ARG A 9 -7.94 3.04 -11.41
CA ARG A 9 -7.80 2.73 -10.06
C ARG A 9 -8.74 1.66 -9.77
N ILE A 10 -8.31 0.64 -9.17
CA ILE A 10 -9.14 -0.47 -8.78
C ILE A 10 -9.48 -0.30 -7.33
N ALA A 11 -10.73 -0.11 -7.06
CA ALA A 11 -11.19 0.02 -5.69
C ALA A 11 -11.29 -1.36 -5.11
N LEU A 12 -10.18 -1.85 -4.59
CA LEU A 12 -10.09 -3.19 -4.14
C LEU A 12 -9.82 -3.25 -2.66
N SER A 13 -10.72 -3.81 -1.92
CA SER A 13 -10.58 -3.91 -0.50
C SER A 13 -9.98 -5.26 -0.16
N CYS A 14 -8.74 -5.30 0.13
CA CYS A 14 -8.12 -6.55 0.54
C CYS A 14 -7.13 -6.30 1.67
N LYS A 15 -6.75 -7.35 2.36
CA LYS A 15 -5.81 -7.22 3.45
C LYS A 15 -4.40 -7.11 2.91
N PHE A 16 -3.62 -6.30 3.56
CA PHE A 16 -2.25 -6.06 3.14
C PHE A 16 -1.39 -6.00 4.38
N LYS A 17 -0.33 -6.78 4.40
CA LYS A 17 0.57 -6.79 5.54
C LYS A 17 1.73 -5.86 5.25
N ILE A 18 2.05 -4.97 6.18
CA ILE A 18 3.20 -4.11 6.04
C ILE A 18 4.10 -4.31 7.24
N TRP A 19 5.37 -4.09 7.06
CA TRP A 19 6.30 -4.19 8.19
C TRP A 19 7.45 -3.22 8.03
N HIS A 20 7.91 -2.74 9.16
CA HIS A 20 9.01 -1.80 9.24
C HIS A 20 9.48 -1.82 10.69
N ASP A 21 10.74 -1.52 10.91
CA ASP A 21 11.29 -1.54 12.26
C ASP A 21 10.51 -0.68 13.24
N SER A 22 10.01 0.44 12.80
CA SER A 22 9.33 1.35 13.73
C SER A 22 7.90 0.93 14.05
N ILE A 23 7.27 0.14 13.22
CA ILE A 23 5.87 -0.24 13.48
C ILE A 23 5.69 -1.73 13.66
N GLY A 24 6.71 -2.51 13.39
CA GLY A 24 6.56 -3.96 13.43
C GLY A 24 5.76 -4.43 12.25
N GLU A 25 5.00 -5.48 12.43
CA GLU A 25 4.23 -6.06 11.36
C GLU A 25 2.76 -5.81 11.62
N VAL A 26 2.07 -5.22 10.67
CA VAL A 26 0.66 -4.91 10.83
C VAL A 26 -0.10 -5.28 9.60
N VAL A 27 -1.33 -5.71 9.77
CA VAL A 27 -2.20 -6.01 8.64
C VAL A 27 -3.24 -4.91 8.54
N VAL A 28 -3.33 -4.31 7.40
CA VAL A 28 -4.25 -3.20 7.14
C VAL A 28 -5.07 -3.53 5.89
N THR A 29 -5.95 -2.64 5.51
CA THR A 29 -6.81 -2.87 4.36
C THR A 29 -6.46 -1.89 3.25
N THR A 30 -6.40 -2.35 2.03
CA THR A 30 -6.19 -1.45 0.90
C THR A 30 -7.49 -0.72 0.61
N ARG A 31 -7.36 0.51 0.16
CA ARG A 31 -8.51 1.25 -0.32
C ARG A 31 -8.52 1.24 -1.84
N ASP A 32 -7.41 1.52 -2.46
CA ASP A 32 -7.31 1.42 -3.90
C ASP A 32 -5.86 1.18 -4.30
N ILE A 33 -5.67 0.71 -5.48
CA ILE A 33 -4.36 0.39 -6.03
C ILE A 33 -4.29 0.94 -7.44
N SER A 34 -3.14 1.44 -7.80
CA SER A 34 -2.90 1.89 -9.17
C SER A 34 -1.50 1.44 -9.57
N ASP A 35 -1.08 1.78 -10.75
CA ASP A 35 0.25 1.40 -11.22
C ASP A 35 1.36 1.98 -10.39
N GLY A 36 1.19 3.14 -9.84
CA GLY A 36 2.25 3.81 -9.12
C GLY A 36 2.25 3.58 -7.63
N GLY A 37 1.19 3.06 -7.09
CA GLY A 37 1.14 2.88 -5.64
C GLY A 37 -0.21 2.45 -5.16
N LEU A 38 -0.42 2.59 -3.85
CA LEU A 38 -1.69 2.21 -3.27
C LEU A 38 -1.98 3.07 -2.05
N PHE A 39 -3.20 3.01 -1.59
CA PHE A 39 -3.60 3.70 -0.38
C PHE A 39 -4.09 2.66 0.62
N LEU A 40 -3.57 2.74 1.82
CA LEU A 40 -3.93 1.81 2.88
C LEU A 40 -4.75 2.52 3.94
N ILE A 41 -5.77 1.84 4.41
CA ILE A 41 -6.58 2.34 5.51
C ILE A 41 -5.95 1.79 6.77
N THR A 42 -5.38 2.66 7.58
CA THR A 42 -4.62 2.25 8.74
C THR A 42 -5.40 2.40 10.06
N GLY A 43 -6.46 3.18 10.04
CA GLY A 43 -7.24 3.35 11.26
C GLY A 43 -6.41 3.91 12.39
N ASP A 44 -6.36 3.19 13.48
CA ASP A 44 -5.62 3.63 14.66
C ASP A 44 -4.17 3.22 14.68
N VAL A 45 -3.70 2.57 13.65
CA VAL A 45 -2.32 2.13 13.62
C VAL A 45 -1.42 3.34 13.50
N SER A 46 -0.33 3.35 14.23
CA SER A 46 0.66 4.39 14.13
C SER A 46 1.25 4.38 12.75
N ILE A 47 1.28 5.52 12.10
CA ILE A 47 1.78 5.60 10.76
C ILE A 47 3.17 6.16 10.76
N PRO A 48 4.07 5.61 10.00
CA PRO A 48 5.41 6.16 9.88
C PRO A 48 5.36 7.47 9.09
N PRO A 49 6.34 8.32 9.27
CA PRO A 49 6.32 9.61 8.57
C PRO A 49 6.54 9.47 7.08
N ILE A 50 6.14 10.49 6.36
CA ILE A 50 6.37 10.57 4.93
C ILE A 50 7.86 10.41 4.66
N GLY A 51 8.20 9.64 3.67
CA GLY A 51 9.58 9.33 3.34
C GLY A 51 10.05 7.98 3.86
N THR A 52 9.27 7.37 4.73
CA THR A 52 9.65 6.07 5.27
C THR A 52 9.50 5.00 4.20
N VAL A 53 10.48 4.16 4.06
CA VAL A 53 10.43 3.04 3.13
C VAL A 53 10.06 1.80 3.92
N LEU A 54 9.05 1.10 3.47
CA LEU A 54 8.61 -0.10 4.15
C LEU A 54 8.31 -1.20 3.14
N GLN A 55 8.03 -2.38 3.64
CA GLN A 55 7.74 -3.51 2.78
C GLN A 55 6.31 -3.96 3.02
N GLY A 56 5.72 -4.53 2.04
CA GLY A 56 4.36 -5.03 2.19
C GLY A 56 4.07 -6.18 1.28
N GLN A 57 2.97 -6.86 1.56
CA GLN A 57 2.58 -8.03 0.80
C GLN A 57 1.08 -8.22 0.93
N VAL A 58 0.41 -8.43 -0.19
CA VAL A 58 -1.03 -8.64 -0.18
C VAL A 58 -1.32 -9.98 0.48
N GLN A 59 -2.40 -10.04 1.22
CA GLN A 59 -2.76 -11.23 1.96
C GLN A 59 -4.04 -11.83 1.41
N GLY A 60 -4.08 -13.12 1.36
CA GLY A 60 -5.34 -13.83 1.07
C GLY A 60 -5.71 -13.98 -0.38
N MET A 61 -5.03 -13.30 -1.27
CA MET A 61 -5.38 -13.40 -2.68
C MET A 61 -4.52 -14.38 -3.42
N MET A 62 -3.29 -14.50 -3.06
CA MET A 62 -2.40 -15.41 -3.71
C MET A 62 -1.51 -16.01 -2.67
N ALA A 63 -1.19 -17.24 -2.84
CA ALA A 63 -0.33 -17.91 -1.90
C ALA A 63 1.06 -17.33 -1.89
N ASP A 64 1.55 -16.94 -3.04
CA ASP A 64 2.90 -16.46 -3.14
C ASP A 64 2.98 -15.05 -3.63
N ALA A 65 2.20 -14.17 -3.07
CA ALA A 65 2.24 -12.78 -3.47
C ALA A 65 3.63 -12.21 -3.24
N PRO A 66 4.14 -11.41 -4.14
CA PRO A 66 5.47 -10.85 -3.97
C PRO A 66 5.50 -9.78 -2.89
N VAL A 67 6.65 -9.64 -2.28
CA VAL A 67 6.87 -8.56 -1.34
C VAL A 67 7.23 -7.33 -2.16
N VAL A 68 6.58 -6.22 -1.85
CA VAL A 68 6.86 -4.98 -2.56
C VAL A 68 7.48 -3.98 -1.61
N VAL A 69 8.33 -3.13 -2.13
CA VAL A 69 8.96 -2.09 -1.35
C VAL A 69 8.29 -0.78 -1.72
N MET A 70 7.93 -0.01 -0.72
CA MET A 70 7.13 1.18 -0.94
C MET A 70 7.61 2.32 -0.06
N GLU A 71 7.30 3.51 -0.46
CA GLU A 71 7.64 4.70 0.30
C GLU A 71 6.37 5.45 0.66
N VAL A 72 6.26 5.90 1.90
CA VAL A 72 5.13 6.70 2.35
C VAL A 72 5.25 8.08 1.71
N VAL A 73 4.29 8.47 0.89
CA VAL A 73 4.32 9.76 0.21
C VAL A 73 3.18 10.66 0.65
N ARG A 74 2.24 10.13 1.40
CA ARG A 74 1.10 10.90 1.81
C ARG A 74 0.56 10.33 3.10
N ALA A 75 0.13 11.16 3.99
CA ALA A 75 -0.49 10.72 5.23
C ALA A 75 -1.75 11.51 5.46
N GLU A 76 -2.82 10.82 5.77
CA GLU A 76 -4.12 11.43 6.04
C GLU A 76 -4.65 10.80 7.31
N PRO A 77 -5.62 11.40 7.96
CA PRO A 77 -6.21 10.75 9.12
C PRO A 77 -6.78 9.39 8.70
N GLY A 78 -6.31 8.37 9.33
CA GLY A 78 -6.80 7.02 9.08
C GLY A 78 -6.20 6.30 7.89
N GLY A 79 -5.22 6.88 7.21
CA GLY A 79 -4.65 6.19 6.05
C GLY A 79 -3.36 6.76 5.55
N ILE A 80 -2.67 6.00 4.71
CA ILE A 80 -1.44 6.46 4.09
C ILE A 80 -1.41 6.10 2.61
N GLY A 81 -0.81 6.96 1.84
CA GLY A 81 -0.56 6.70 0.44
C GLY A 81 0.88 6.28 0.26
N LEU A 82 1.10 5.25 -0.51
CA LEU A 82 2.42 4.69 -0.73
C LEU A 82 2.72 4.61 -2.20
N LYS A 83 3.98 4.86 -2.53
CA LYS A 83 4.44 4.77 -3.89
C LYS A 83 5.28 3.52 -4.00
N PHE A 84 5.09 2.72 -5.02
CA PHE A 84 5.91 1.55 -5.24
C PHE A 84 7.30 1.99 -5.68
N LEU A 85 8.33 1.43 -5.05
CA LEU A 85 9.69 1.69 -5.44
C LEU A 85 10.10 0.54 -6.33
N SER A 86 10.59 0.83 -7.47
CA SER A 86 10.91 -0.20 -8.35
C SER A 86 11.97 -0.97 -8.00
N ASP A 87 12.11 -1.79 -8.11
CA ASP A 87 13.04 -2.44 -7.76
C ASP A 87 13.59 -3.17 -8.60
N THR A 88 13.72 -3.41 -9.03
CA THR A 88 14.04 -4.16 -9.71
C THR A 88 14.89 -4.29 -10.34
N LYS A 89 15.12 -4.17 -10.47
CA LYS A 89 15.67 -4.27 -11.02
C LYS A 89 15.99 -4.29 -11.18
#